data_a9d15ef8462a10c97aca32191d5b0926
#
_entry.id   a9d15ef8462a10c97aca32191d5b0926
#
_cell.length_a   1.000
_cell.length_b   1.000
_cell.length_c   1.000
_cell.angle_alpha   90.00
_cell.angle_beta   90.00
_cell.angle_gamma   90.00
#
_symmetry.space_group_name_H-M   'P 1'
#
loop_
_entity.id
_entity.type
_entity.pdbx_description
1 polymer ?
#
loop_
_entity_poly.entity_id
_entity_poly.type
_entity_poly.pdbx_seq_one_letter_code
_entity_poly.pdbx_strand_id
1 'polypeptide(L)'
;MRMGFYYSLEDWRFPHQLPHLPMWEDKSVYQPMVEQAHAQVRELMTNYGKVDILWYDGSFPSGIWRSEELNAMVRSLQPEIIINDRSGLPEDFGTPEQHISPQDRPWEACMTMNDTWGYTAGDKNYKSVRQILGMLIQCASQGGNLLLNVGPDAEGRIPEPAVERLRVVGEWMRTNGKAIYGATRTPLVTHSFASSTRVGDRMYLLSAHWPGSTASFGWCGNRVLSAKLLATGERLIVEQKGDRVWLRGMPQYAPDPNVSVIEITVEGEPKWPEVRFT
;
A
#
# COMPACT_ATOMS: atom_id res chain seq x y z
N MET A 1 -13.91 13.23 7.69
CA MET A 1 -12.82 12.29 8.07
C MET A 1 -13.49 10.99 8.45
N ARG A 2 -12.91 9.84 8.10
CA ARG A 2 -13.39 8.52 8.51
C ARG A 2 -12.72 8.11 9.80
N MET A 3 -13.43 7.38 10.68
CA MET A 3 -12.92 6.91 11.96
C MET A 3 -12.58 5.43 11.89
N GLY A 4 -11.41 5.05 12.40
CA GLY A 4 -11.01 3.66 12.54
C GLY A 4 -10.40 3.40 13.90
N PHE A 5 -10.49 2.15 14.34
CA PHE A 5 -9.81 1.67 15.54
C PHE A 5 -8.80 0.60 15.18
N TYR A 6 -7.62 0.72 15.77
CA TYR A 6 -6.65 -0.36 15.89
C TYR A 6 -6.92 -1.11 17.19
N TYR A 7 -7.00 -2.42 17.13
CA TYR A 7 -7.20 -3.26 18.29
C TYR A 7 -6.22 -4.45 18.27
N SER A 8 -5.27 -4.46 19.22
CA SER A 8 -4.42 -5.63 19.41
C SER A 8 -5.20 -6.74 20.10
N LEU A 9 -5.24 -7.92 19.47
CA LEU A 9 -5.78 -9.11 20.08
C LEU A 9 -4.89 -9.65 21.19
N GLU A 10 -3.61 -9.27 21.21
CA GLU A 10 -2.67 -9.62 22.27
C GLU A 10 -2.83 -8.70 23.48
N ASP A 11 -3.07 -9.27 24.63
CA ASP A 11 -3.10 -8.54 25.89
C ASP A 11 -2.09 -9.10 26.87
N TRP A 12 -0.96 -8.41 26.96
CA TRP A 12 0.18 -8.80 27.81
C TRP A 12 -0.09 -8.76 29.32
N ARG A 13 -1.24 -8.27 29.74
CA ARG A 13 -1.71 -8.37 31.13
C ARG A 13 -2.09 -9.78 31.52
N PHE A 14 -2.41 -10.63 30.54
CA PHE A 14 -2.69 -12.03 30.77
C PHE A 14 -1.36 -12.81 30.84
N PRO A 15 -1.08 -13.52 31.98
CA PRO A 15 0.24 -14.07 32.27
C PRO A 15 0.71 -15.18 31.34
N HIS A 16 -0.11 -15.63 30.45
CA HIS A 16 0.13 -16.77 29.56
C HIS A 16 0.48 -16.37 28.12
N GLN A 17 0.65 -15.09 27.84
CA GLN A 17 1.04 -14.60 26.51
C GLN A 17 2.57 -14.56 26.29
N LEU A 18 3.29 -15.48 26.90
CA LEU A 18 4.70 -15.64 26.58
C LEU A 18 4.83 -16.48 25.28
N PRO A 19 5.65 -16.05 24.33
CA PRO A 19 5.75 -16.67 22.99
C PRO A 19 6.25 -18.11 22.99
N HIS A 20 6.47 -18.72 24.14
CA HIS A 20 7.03 -20.06 24.31
C HIS A 20 6.09 -21.07 24.99
N LEU A 21 4.88 -20.64 25.35
CA LEU A 21 3.91 -21.55 25.95
C LEU A 21 2.83 -21.92 24.94
N PRO A 22 2.42 -23.19 24.84
CA PRO A 22 1.30 -23.61 24.04
C PRO A 22 -0.04 -23.16 24.66
N MET A 23 -0.24 -21.84 24.73
CA MET A 23 -1.41 -21.18 25.33
C MET A 23 -2.73 -21.72 24.79
N TRP A 24 -2.70 -22.23 23.58
CA TRP A 24 -3.87 -22.63 22.83
C TRP A 24 -4.35 -24.05 23.18
N GLU A 25 -3.59 -24.78 24.00
CA GLU A 25 -3.94 -26.13 24.42
C GLU A 25 -4.92 -26.14 25.59
N ASP A 26 -4.94 -25.10 26.43
CA ASP A 26 -5.83 -25.00 27.58
C ASP A 26 -6.83 -23.85 27.45
N LYS A 27 -8.07 -24.17 27.12
CA LYS A 27 -9.15 -23.20 26.95
C LYS A 27 -9.38 -22.35 28.20
N SER A 28 -9.19 -22.86 29.39
CA SER A 28 -9.42 -22.13 30.64
C SER A 28 -8.42 -20.97 30.81
N VAL A 29 -7.27 -21.06 30.15
CA VAL A 29 -6.18 -20.08 30.19
C VAL A 29 -6.47 -18.91 29.28
N TYR A 30 -6.90 -19.12 28.04
CA TYR A 30 -7.08 -18.05 27.06
C TYR A 30 -8.51 -17.51 27.00
N GLN A 31 -9.51 -18.26 27.42
CA GLN A 31 -10.92 -17.86 27.34
C GLN A 31 -11.22 -16.52 28.01
N PRO A 32 -10.71 -16.18 29.21
CA PRO A 32 -10.95 -14.87 29.84
C PRO A 32 -10.44 -13.71 28.96
N MET A 33 -9.30 -13.87 28.31
CA MET A 33 -8.75 -12.88 27.38
C MET A 33 -9.63 -12.70 26.14
N VAL A 34 -10.11 -13.80 25.56
CA VAL A 34 -11.02 -13.77 24.40
C VAL A 34 -12.32 -13.05 24.76
N GLU A 35 -12.91 -13.37 25.92
CA GLU A 35 -14.14 -12.73 26.41
C GLU A 35 -13.95 -11.24 26.65
N GLN A 36 -12.80 -10.84 27.23
CA GLN A 36 -12.45 -9.45 27.41
C GLN A 36 -12.31 -8.74 26.06
N ALA A 37 -11.61 -9.35 25.09
CA ALA A 37 -11.46 -8.78 23.75
C ALA A 37 -12.82 -8.56 23.07
N HIS A 38 -13.73 -9.54 23.13
CA HIS A 38 -15.09 -9.40 22.62
C HIS A 38 -15.86 -8.26 23.29
N ALA A 39 -15.75 -8.13 24.62
CA ALA A 39 -16.40 -7.05 25.37
C ALA A 39 -15.85 -5.67 25.00
N GLN A 40 -14.53 -5.51 24.90
CA GLN A 40 -13.88 -4.26 24.51
C GLN A 40 -14.18 -3.87 23.07
N VAL A 41 -14.13 -4.82 22.13
CA VAL A 41 -14.51 -4.55 20.74
C VAL A 41 -15.99 -4.14 20.64
N ARG A 42 -16.89 -4.79 21.41
CA ARG A 42 -18.30 -4.35 21.48
C ARG A 42 -18.41 -2.92 21.98
N GLU A 43 -17.69 -2.54 23.03
CA GLU A 43 -17.66 -1.18 23.56
C GLU A 43 -17.22 -0.19 22.49
N LEU A 44 -16.13 -0.48 21.76
CA LEU A 44 -15.63 0.36 20.67
C LEU A 44 -16.67 0.54 19.55
N MET A 45 -17.45 -0.50 19.26
CA MET A 45 -18.48 -0.44 18.20
C MET A 45 -19.77 0.25 18.63
N THR A 46 -19.99 0.49 19.95
CA THR A 46 -21.26 1.04 20.47
C THR A 46 -21.13 2.44 21.02
N ASN A 47 -20.00 2.81 21.62
CA ASN A 47 -19.91 4.02 22.46
C ASN A 47 -19.26 5.23 21.76
N TYR A 48 -18.72 5.08 20.57
CA TYR A 48 -17.91 6.11 19.90
C TYR A 48 -18.46 6.56 18.53
N GLY A 49 -19.74 6.30 18.28
CA GLY A 49 -20.42 6.69 17.04
C GLY A 49 -20.10 5.78 15.86
N LYS A 50 -20.12 6.33 14.63
CA LYS A 50 -19.83 5.56 13.42
C LYS A 50 -18.34 5.23 13.35
N VAL A 51 -18.04 3.94 13.17
CA VAL A 51 -16.69 3.40 12.94
C VAL A 51 -16.62 2.86 11.53
N ASP A 52 -15.67 3.36 10.74
CA ASP A 52 -15.52 2.97 9.33
C ASP A 52 -14.53 1.80 9.15
N ILE A 53 -13.55 1.65 10.05
CA ILE A 53 -12.49 0.63 9.96
C ILE A 53 -12.22 0.03 11.33
N LEU A 54 -12.17 -1.29 11.41
CA LEU A 54 -11.59 -2.02 12.53
C LEU A 54 -10.34 -2.78 12.06
N TRP A 55 -9.21 -2.38 12.59
CA TRP A 55 -7.90 -2.95 12.27
C TRP A 55 -7.42 -3.79 13.44
N TYR A 56 -7.59 -5.10 13.35
CA TYR A 56 -7.03 -6.06 14.32
C TYR A 56 -5.52 -6.20 14.12
N ASP A 57 -4.81 -6.47 15.21
CA ASP A 57 -3.40 -6.86 15.18
C ASP A 57 -3.16 -8.12 16.03
N GLY A 58 -2.08 -8.79 15.72
CA GLY A 58 -1.76 -10.11 16.22
C GLY A 58 -2.02 -11.19 15.17
N SER A 59 -1.53 -12.39 15.43
CA SER A 59 -1.67 -13.53 14.52
C SER A 59 -2.14 -14.76 15.29
N PHE A 60 -3.44 -14.99 15.31
CA PHE A 60 -4.05 -16.07 16.09
C PHE A 60 -4.98 -16.93 15.23
N PRO A 61 -5.11 -18.22 15.58
CA PRO A 61 -6.11 -19.07 14.95
C PRO A 61 -7.52 -18.54 15.19
N SER A 62 -8.28 -18.34 14.11
CA SER A 62 -9.64 -17.75 14.16
C SER A 62 -10.61 -18.50 15.12
N GLY A 63 -10.47 -19.83 15.23
CA GLY A 63 -11.28 -20.64 16.14
C GLY A 63 -11.06 -20.33 17.62
N ILE A 64 -9.83 -19.96 18.02
CA ILE A 64 -9.50 -19.59 19.40
C ILE A 64 -10.13 -18.26 19.76
N TRP A 65 -10.03 -17.29 18.89
CA TRP A 65 -10.61 -15.96 19.05
C TRP A 65 -12.12 -15.93 18.81
N ARG A 66 -12.71 -17.02 18.34
CA ARG A 66 -14.12 -17.04 17.89
C ARG A 66 -14.38 -15.91 16.91
N SER A 67 -13.48 -15.78 15.94
CA SER A 67 -13.44 -14.61 15.03
C SER A 67 -14.70 -14.46 14.20
N GLU A 68 -15.36 -15.56 13.81
CA GLU A 68 -16.65 -15.50 13.11
C GLU A 68 -17.72 -14.82 13.97
N GLU A 69 -17.81 -15.19 15.25
CA GLU A 69 -18.76 -14.60 16.21
C GLU A 69 -18.41 -13.13 16.47
N LEU A 70 -17.12 -12.83 16.67
CA LEU A 70 -16.64 -11.48 16.91
C LEU A 70 -16.96 -10.56 15.73
N ASN A 71 -16.61 -10.96 14.51
CA ASN A 71 -16.81 -10.15 13.32
C ASN A 71 -18.30 -10.04 12.94
N ALA A 72 -19.10 -11.07 13.17
CA ALA A 72 -20.56 -11.00 13.03
C ALA A 72 -21.17 -9.96 13.99
N MET A 73 -20.73 -9.95 15.25
CA MET A 73 -21.13 -8.92 16.22
C MET A 73 -20.73 -7.52 15.77
N VAL A 74 -19.48 -7.32 15.31
CA VAL A 74 -18.98 -6.03 14.80
C VAL A 74 -19.86 -5.55 13.65
N ARG A 75 -20.13 -6.37 12.64
CA ARG A 75 -20.97 -6.02 11.49
C ARG A 75 -22.42 -5.78 11.86
N SER A 76 -22.95 -6.45 12.87
CA SER A 76 -24.31 -6.18 13.38
C SER A 76 -24.45 -4.79 13.99
N LEU A 77 -23.39 -4.28 14.61
CA LEU A 77 -23.33 -2.97 15.25
C LEU A 77 -22.94 -1.84 14.30
N GLN A 78 -22.07 -2.16 13.33
CA GLN A 78 -21.53 -1.23 12.33
C GLN A 78 -21.60 -1.89 10.93
N PRO A 79 -22.76 -1.86 10.22
CA PRO A 79 -22.97 -2.63 8.99
C PRO A 79 -22.05 -2.27 7.82
N GLU A 80 -21.52 -1.03 7.79
CA GLU A 80 -20.65 -0.54 6.72
C GLU A 80 -19.15 -0.61 7.07
N ILE A 81 -18.79 -1.19 8.21
CA ILE A 81 -17.39 -1.26 8.66
C ILE A 81 -16.59 -2.19 7.77
N ILE A 82 -15.35 -1.82 7.48
CA ILE A 82 -14.37 -2.73 6.88
C ILE A 82 -13.42 -3.29 7.94
N ILE A 83 -13.05 -4.56 7.80
CA ILE A 83 -12.25 -5.31 8.76
C ILE A 83 -11.05 -5.91 8.00
N ASN A 84 -9.86 -5.87 8.61
CA ASN A 84 -8.68 -6.51 8.05
C ASN A 84 -8.61 -8.01 8.34
N ASP A 85 -7.65 -8.71 7.73
CA ASP A 85 -7.50 -10.16 7.83
C ASP A 85 -6.81 -10.68 9.10
N ARG A 86 -6.45 -9.80 10.04
CA ARG A 86 -5.68 -10.17 11.25
C ARG A 86 -6.49 -10.94 12.30
N SER A 87 -7.81 -11.04 12.14
CA SER A 87 -8.61 -11.95 12.97
C SER A 87 -8.46 -13.44 12.58
N GLY A 88 -7.61 -13.74 11.59
CA GLY A 88 -7.45 -15.09 11.04
C GLY A 88 -8.52 -15.50 10.03
N LEU A 89 -9.41 -14.57 9.67
CA LEU A 89 -10.37 -14.68 8.57
C LEU A 89 -9.99 -13.71 7.44
N PRO A 90 -10.31 -14.01 6.18
CA PRO A 90 -9.89 -13.17 5.06
C PRO A 90 -10.49 -11.77 5.08
N GLU A 91 -11.72 -11.60 5.55
CA GLU A 91 -12.45 -10.32 5.69
C GLU A 91 -12.35 -9.40 4.47
N ASP A 92 -12.35 -8.06 4.65
CA ASP A 92 -12.46 -7.11 3.54
C ASP A 92 -11.13 -6.81 2.86
N PHE A 93 -10.01 -6.83 3.60
CA PHE A 93 -8.70 -6.51 3.04
C PHE A 93 -7.54 -7.21 3.74
N GLY A 94 -6.48 -7.46 2.98
CA GLY A 94 -5.26 -8.08 3.47
C GLY A 94 -4.23 -7.07 3.96
N THR A 95 -3.35 -7.50 4.88
CA THR A 95 -2.35 -6.65 5.52
C THR A 95 -0.97 -7.29 5.56
N PRO A 96 -0.30 -7.49 4.40
CA PRO A 96 1.09 -7.94 4.38
C PRO A 96 1.97 -6.94 5.14
N GLU A 97 2.89 -7.46 5.97
CA GLU A 97 3.71 -6.66 6.87
C GLU A 97 5.19 -6.80 6.55
N GLN A 98 5.92 -5.66 6.49
CA GLN A 98 7.35 -5.53 6.16
C GLN A 98 7.74 -6.12 4.79
N HIS A 99 6.78 -6.48 3.98
CA HIS A 99 6.95 -6.88 2.58
C HIS A 99 5.73 -6.50 1.76
N ILE A 100 5.91 -6.32 0.46
CA ILE A 100 4.83 -6.00 -0.45
C ILE A 100 4.44 -7.29 -1.17
N SER A 101 3.25 -7.80 -0.83
CA SER A 101 2.67 -9.02 -1.39
C SER A 101 1.30 -8.72 -1.99
N PRO A 102 1.22 -8.55 -3.31
CA PRO A 102 -0.03 -8.23 -3.99
C PRO A 102 -1.09 -9.31 -3.80
N GLN A 103 -2.35 -8.89 -3.64
CA GLN A 103 -3.50 -9.77 -3.52
C GLN A 103 -4.54 -9.44 -4.59
N ASP A 104 -5.43 -10.39 -4.89
CA ASP A 104 -6.55 -10.19 -5.85
C ASP A 104 -7.80 -9.56 -5.20
N ARG A 105 -7.68 -9.11 -3.95
CA ARG A 105 -8.65 -8.35 -3.16
C ARG A 105 -8.00 -7.05 -2.66
N PRO A 106 -8.75 -6.11 -2.06
CA PRO A 106 -8.14 -4.94 -1.42
C PRO A 106 -7.05 -5.35 -0.42
N TRP A 107 -5.96 -4.60 -0.36
CA TRP A 107 -4.85 -4.84 0.56
C TRP A 107 -4.04 -3.57 0.82
N GLU A 108 -3.37 -3.53 1.96
CA GLU A 108 -2.38 -2.51 2.29
C GLU A 108 -1.11 -3.14 2.87
N ALA A 109 0.05 -2.71 2.41
CA ALA A 109 1.31 -3.14 2.98
C ALA A 109 1.68 -2.24 4.17
N CYS A 110 1.87 -2.84 5.34
CA CYS A 110 2.31 -2.16 6.55
C CYS A 110 3.84 -2.15 6.59
N MET A 111 4.45 -0.96 6.52
CA MET A 111 5.90 -0.80 6.42
C MET A 111 6.38 0.24 7.43
N THR A 112 7.50 -0.03 8.09
CA THR A 112 8.17 0.98 8.93
C THR A 112 9.04 1.91 8.09
N MET A 113 9.23 3.13 8.54
CA MET A 113 10.18 4.06 7.93
C MET A 113 11.63 3.74 8.29
N ASN A 114 11.84 3.16 9.46
CA ASN A 114 13.11 2.68 10.02
C ASN A 114 13.00 1.19 10.37
N ASP A 115 13.82 0.65 11.28
CA ASP A 115 13.80 -0.78 11.60
C ASP A 115 12.72 -1.15 12.64
N THR A 116 12.19 -0.17 13.38
CA THR A 116 11.25 -0.40 14.48
C THR A 116 9.90 0.26 14.25
N TRP A 117 8.81 -0.33 14.77
CA TRP A 117 7.47 0.26 14.74
C TRP A 117 7.35 1.44 15.69
N GLY A 118 7.78 1.28 16.93
CA GLY A 118 7.81 2.33 17.93
C GLY A 118 9.09 3.16 17.88
N TYR A 119 9.12 4.26 18.64
CA TYR A 119 10.30 5.08 18.79
C TYR A 119 11.42 4.32 19.49
N THR A 120 12.60 4.31 18.88
CA THR A 120 13.82 3.79 19.47
C THR A 120 14.95 4.80 19.22
N ALA A 121 15.46 5.39 20.29
CA ALA A 121 16.48 6.47 20.20
C ALA A 121 17.76 6.04 19.46
N GLY A 122 18.12 4.76 19.53
CA GLY A 122 19.29 4.17 18.88
C GLY A 122 19.08 3.82 17.40
N ASP A 123 17.84 3.71 16.94
CA ASP A 123 17.54 3.37 15.55
C ASP A 123 17.76 4.60 14.66
N LYS A 124 18.75 4.52 13.78
CA LYS A 124 19.10 5.55 12.80
C LYS A 124 18.98 5.05 11.37
N ASN A 125 18.48 3.85 11.17
CA ASN A 125 18.44 3.17 9.89
C ASN A 125 17.17 3.51 9.07
N TYR A 126 16.99 4.79 8.79
CA TYR A 126 15.84 5.27 8.01
C TYR A 126 15.95 4.93 6.53
N LYS A 127 14.86 4.41 5.95
CA LYS A 127 14.73 4.21 4.51
C LYS A 127 14.92 5.54 3.78
N SER A 128 15.64 5.52 2.65
CA SER A 128 15.80 6.70 1.80
C SER A 128 14.48 7.11 1.15
N VAL A 129 14.38 8.36 0.71
CA VAL A 129 13.23 8.86 -0.09
C VAL A 129 12.93 7.96 -1.28
N ARG A 130 13.98 7.50 -1.98
CA ARG A 130 13.83 6.60 -3.13
C ARG A 130 13.25 5.24 -2.75
N GLN A 131 13.62 4.68 -1.59
CA GLN A 131 13.03 3.45 -1.08
C GLN A 131 11.56 3.65 -0.70
N ILE A 132 11.22 4.76 -0.05
CA ILE A 132 9.84 5.09 0.33
C ILE A 132 8.96 5.25 -0.92
N LEU A 133 9.42 6.02 -1.91
CA LEU A 133 8.70 6.15 -3.19
C LEU A 133 8.62 4.82 -3.93
N GLY A 134 9.66 4.00 -3.86
CA GLY A 134 9.65 2.65 -4.43
C GLY A 134 8.55 1.77 -3.86
N MET A 135 8.39 1.76 -2.52
CA MET A 135 7.30 1.03 -1.84
C MET A 135 5.93 1.57 -2.23
N LEU A 136 5.75 2.89 -2.23
CA LEU A 136 4.48 3.53 -2.62
C LEU A 136 4.09 3.17 -4.06
N ILE A 137 5.05 3.26 -4.98
CA ILE A 137 4.84 2.94 -6.39
C ILE A 137 4.54 1.45 -6.57
N GLN A 138 5.25 0.58 -5.87
CA GLN A 138 5.00 -0.85 -5.94
C GLN A 138 3.60 -1.20 -5.45
N CYS A 139 3.15 -0.63 -4.33
CA CYS A 139 1.78 -0.80 -3.85
C CYS A 139 0.77 -0.30 -4.90
N ALA A 140 0.89 0.94 -5.36
CA ALA A 140 -0.02 1.54 -6.32
C ALA A 140 -0.09 0.77 -7.66
N SER A 141 1.06 0.35 -8.19
CA SER A 141 1.14 -0.41 -9.46
C SER A 141 0.54 -1.81 -9.35
N GLN A 142 0.47 -2.36 -8.16
CA GLN A 142 -0.11 -3.68 -7.87
C GLN A 142 -1.53 -3.60 -7.29
N GLY A 143 -2.14 -2.41 -7.26
CA GLY A 143 -3.52 -2.20 -6.84
C GLY A 143 -3.72 -2.27 -5.32
N GLY A 144 -2.70 -1.96 -4.53
CA GLY A 144 -2.75 -1.88 -3.08
C GLY A 144 -2.41 -0.51 -2.54
N ASN A 145 -2.47 -0.37 -1.22
CA ASN A 145 -2.12 0.82 -0.49
C ASN A 145 -0.84 0.62 0.32
N LEU A 146 -0.16 1.71 0.63
CA LEU A 146 0.97 1.74 1.55
C LEU A 146 0.55 2.39 2.87
N LEU A 147 0.66 1.65 3.97
CA LEU A 147 0.64 2.17 5.33
C LEU A 147 2.09 2.33 5.77
N LEU A 148 2.58 3.58 5.81
CA LEU A 148 3.95 3.89 6.22
C LEU A 148 3.96 4.40 7.66
N ASN A 149 4.55 3.61 8.55
CA ASN A 149 4.64 3.94 9.98
C ASN A 149 5.78 4.92 10.27
N VAL A 150 5.52 5.81 11.21
CA VAL A 150 6.51 6.61 11.93
C VAL A 150 6.35 6.39 13.43
N GLY A 151 7.45 6.30 14.18
CA GLY A 151 7.43 6.15 15.64
C GLY A 151 7.62 7.50 16.34
N PRO A 152 6.56 8.17 16.86
CA PRO A 152 6.69 9.40 17.63
C PRO A 152 7.46 9.16 18.94
N ASP A 153 8.20 10.18 19.39
CA ASP A 153 8.86 10.16 20.71
C ASP A 153 7.85 10.29 21.88
N ALA A 154 8.34 10.29 23.12
CA ALA A 154 7.50 10.36 24.31
C ALA A 154 6.69 11.67 24.42
N GLU A 155 7.09 12.72 23.74
CA GLU A 155 6.39 13.99 23.65
C GLU A 155 5.45 14.07 22.43
N GLY A 156 5.32 12.98 21.68
CA GLY A 156 4.46 12.91 20.48
C GLY A 156 5.08 13.55 19.24
N ARG A 157 6.37 13.85 19.23
CA ARG A 157 7.05 14.46 18.08
C ARG A 157 7.53 13.39 17.11
N ILE A 158 7.28 13.60 15.84
CA ILE A 158 7.85 12.75 14.78
C ILE A 158 9.36 13.10 14.65
N PRO A 159 10.27 12.12 14.69
CA PRO A 159 11.70 12.36 14.56
C PRO A 159 12.06 13.10 13.25
N GLU A 160 12.97 14.09 13.36
CA GLU A 160 13.32 14.94 12.21
C GLU A 160 13.78 14.16 10.97
N PRO A 161 14.55 13.05 11.07
CA PRO A 161 14.87 12.25 9.87
C PRO A 161 13.66 11.69 9.13
N ALA A 162 12.54 11.43 9.81
CA ALA A 162 11.28 11.02 9.19
C ALA A 162 10.57 12.22 8.55
N VAL A 163 10.52 13.37 9.24
CA VAL A 163 9.92 14.61 8.75
C VAL A 163 10.58 15.07 7.44
N GLU A 164 11.93 15.09 7.40
CA GLU A 164 12.70 15.46 6.20
C GLU A 164 12.32 14.60 4.99
N ARG A 165 12.25 13.28 5.17
CA ARG A 165 11.90 12.33 4.11
C ARG A 165 10.47 12.52 3.62
N LEU A 166 9.52 12.65 4.55
CA LEU A 166 8.12 12.87 4.22
C LEU A 166 7.90 14.21 3.50
N ARG A 167 8.68 15.24 3.83
CA ARG A 167 8.64 16.53 3.12
C ARG A 167 9.03 16.35 1.65
N VAL A 168 10.13 15.65 1.39
CA VAL A 168 10.58 15.39 0.00
C VAL A 168 9.59 14.48 -0.74
N VAL A 169 9.05 13.44 -0.09
CA VAL A 169 7.98 12.62 -0.67
C VAL A 169 6.74 13.46 -0.97
N GLY A 170 6.36 14.36 -0.06
CA GLY A 170 5.25 15.30 -0.25
C GLY A 170 5.46 16.25 -1.44
N GLU A 171 6.69 16.72 -1.65
CA GLU A 171 7.07 17.53 -2.82
C GLU A 171 6.94 16.76 -4.12
N TRP A 172 7.44 15.53 -4.14
CA TRP A 172 7.27 14.63 -5.26
C TRP A 172 5.79 14.35 -5.56
N MET A 173 4.98 14.11 -4.52
CA MET A 173 3.55 13.87 -4.65
C MET A 173 2.76 15.08 -5.19
N ARG A 174 3.17 16.32 -4.90
CA ARG A 174 2.54 17.52 -5.49
C ARG A 174 2.61 17.54 -7.02
N THR A 175 3.71 17.05 -7.59
CA THR A 175 3.91 16.98 -9.03
C THR A 175 3.33 15.71 -9.64
N ASN A 176 3.54 14.57 -8.98
CA ASN A 176 3.34 13.25 -9.55
C ASN A 176 2.14 12.48 -8.94
N GLY A 177 1.46 13.03 -7.94
CA GLY A 177 0.40 12.34 -7.19
C GLY A 177 -0.75 11.83 -8.03
N LYS A 178 -1.03 12.45 -9.20
CA LYS A 178 -2.04 11.95 -10.14
C LYS A 178 -1.70 10.58 -10.75
N ALA A 179 -0.45 10.13 -10.66
CA ALA A 179 -0.05 8.78 -11.04
C ALA A 179 -0.24 7.76 -9.89
N ILE A 180 -0.60 8.23 -8.68
CA ILE A 180 -0.71 7.43 -7.46
C ILE A 180 -2.14 7.42 -6.93
N TYR A 181 -2.76 8.61 -6.77
CA TYR A 181 -4.11 8.70 -6.21
C TYR A 181 -5.16 8.08 -7.15
N GLY A 182 -5.91 7.11 -6.61
CA GLY A 182 -6.90 6.37 -7.39
C GLY A 182 -6.31 5.44 -8.45
N ALA A 183 -5.01 5.15 -8.34
CA ALA A 183 -4.34 4.28 -9.29
C ALA A 183 -4.84 2.83 -9.20
N THR A 184 -4.86 2.19 -10.34
CA THR A 184 -5.14 0.77 -10.51
C THR A 184 -4.03 0.10 -11.31
N ARG A 185 -4.04 -1.23 -11.34
CA ARG A 185 -3.14 -2.01 -12.20
C ARG A 185 -3.32 -1.60 -13.66
N THR A 186 -2.23 -1.55 -14.40
CA THR A 186 -2.23 -1.26 -15.84
C THR A 186 -1.96 -2.52 -16.65
N PRO A 187 -2.49 -2.63 -17.88
CA PRO A 187 -2.11 -3.67 -18.81
C PRO A 187 -0.68 -3.54 -19.34
N LEU A 188 0.04 -2.45 -19.08
CA LEU A 188 1.41 -2.29 -19.54
C LEU A 188 2.37 -3.21 -18.77
N VAL A 189 3.17 -3.95 -19.50
CA VAL A 189 4.31 -4.67 -18.97
C VAL A 189 5.56 -3.84 -19.27
N THR A 190 6.05 -3.15 -18.25
CA THR A 190 7.29 -2.37 -18.34
C THR A 190 8.38 -3.14 -17.62
N HIS A 191 9.41 -3.56 -18.32
CA HIS A 191 10.27 -4.59 -17.75
C HIS A 191 11.46 -4.06 -16.98
N SER A 192 12.23 -3.11 -17.45
CA SER A 192 13.53 -2.84 -16.85
C SER A 192 13.68 -1.43 -16.28
N PHE A 193 12.88 -0.47 -16.71
CA PHE A 193 13.15 0.90 -16.35
C PHE A 193 12.03 1.58 -15.53
N ALA A 194 10.81 1.07 -15.53
CA ALA A 194 9.68 1.71 -14.85
C ALA A 194 8.65 0.71 -14.34
N SER A 195 7.99 1.04 -13.23
CA SER A 195 6.68 0.49 -12.87
C SER A 195 5.59 1.26 -13.61
N SER A 196 4.37 0.73 -13.66
CA SER A 196 3.28 1.42 -14.33
C SER A 196 2.00 1.42 -13.51
N THR A 197 1.25 2.52 -13.61
CA THR A 197 -0.07 2.69 -13.01
C THR A 197 -1.06 3.21 -14.03
N ARG A 198 -2.34 3.04 -13.73
CA ARG A 198 -3.46 3.55 -14.54
C ARG A 198 -4.39 4.38 -13.66
N VAL A 199 -4.82 5.53 -14.17
CA VAL A 199 -5.89 6.35 -13.58
C VAL A 199 -6.84 6.76 -14.72
N GLY A 200 -8.04 6.19 -14.74
CA GLY A 200 -8.98 6.38 -15.85
C GLY A 200 -8.42 5.92 -17.19
N ASP A 201 -8.38 6.82 -18.17
CA ASP A 201 -7.86 6.61 -19.53
C ASP A 201 -6.36 6.89 -19.67
N ARG A 202 -5.68 7.21 -18.58
CA ARG A 202 -4.25 7.55 -18.56
C ARG A 202 -3.42 6.47 -17.91
N MET A 203 -2.28 6.23 -18.51
CA MET A 203 -1.25 5.35 -17.97
C MET A 203 -0.02 6.18 -17.59
N TYR A 204 0.69 5.73 -16.57
CA TYR A 204 1.88 6.40 -16.09
C TYR A 204 3.02 5.39 -15.99
N LEU A 205 4.20 5.78 -16.48
CA LEU A 205 5.44 5.04 -16.26
C LEU A 205 6.24 5.76 -15.17
N LEU A 206 6.50 5.08 -14.07
CA LEU A 206 7.19 5.61 -12.89
C LEU A 206 8.60 5.01 -12.83
N SER A 207 9.59 5.79 -13.28
CA SER A 207 10.95 5.33 -13.50
C SER A 207 11.89 5.72 -12.36
N ALA A 208 12.30 4.74 -11.57
CA ALA A 208 13.41 4.86 -10.65
C ALA A 208 14.78 4.58 -11.33
N HIS A 209 14.76 4.01 -12.53
CA HIS A 209 15.94 3.65 -13.32
C HIS A 209 15.83 4.29 -14.70
N TRP A 210 16.24 5.57 -14.78
CA TRP A 210 16.11 6.37 -16.00
C TRP A 210 16.95 5.80 -17.14
N PRO A 211 16.36 5.53 -18.31
CA PRO A 211 17.04 4.82 -19.39
C PRO A 211 17.87 5.74 -20.31
N GLY A 212 17.92 7.05 -20.08
CA GLY A 212 18.54 8.04 -20.95
C GLY A 212 17.56 8.58 -22.00
N SER A 213 18.06 8.91 -23.19
CA SER A 213 17.31 9.67 -24.23
C SER A 213 16.21 8.87 -24.94
N THR A 214 16.12 7.57 -24.71
CA THR A 214 15.12 6.69 -25.33
C THR A 214 14.64 5.59 -24.39
N ALA A 215 13.39 5.19 -24.51
CA ALA A 215 12.83 4.03 -23.83
C ALA A 215 11.90 3.24 -24.75
N SER A 216 11.62 1.99 -24.41
CA SER A 216 10.55 1.24 -25.08
C SER A 216 9.82 0.36 -24.08
N PHE A 217 8.54 0.13 -24.36
CA PHE A 217 7.72 -0.81 -23.62
C PHE A 217 6.82 -1.60 -24.60
N GLY A 218 6.37 -2.74 -24.18
CA GLY A 218 5.49 -3.60 -24.94
C GLY A 218 4.11 -3.76 -24.31
N TRP A 219 3.31 -4.65 -24.89
CA TRP A 219 1.99 -5.04 -24.40
C TRP A 219 0.98 -3.88 -24.31
N CYS A 220 1.10 -2.88 -25.20
CA CYS A 220 0.15 -1.79 -25.34
C CYS A 220 -0.91 -2.13 -26.39
N GLY A 221 -2.11 -2.52 -25.95
CA GLY A 221 -3.22 -2.89 -26.85
C GLY A 221 -3.93 -1.71 -27.49
N ASN A 222 -3.62 -0.48 -27.06
CA ASN A 222 -4.20 0.75 -27.59
C ASN A 222 -3.19 1.50 -28.45
N ARG A 223 -3.72 2.35 -29.35
CA ARG A 223 -2.92 3.39 -29.98
C ARG A 223 -2.52 4.43 -28.94
N VAL A 224 -1.22 4.73 -28.83
CA VAL A 224 -0.71 5.80 -28.00
C VAL A 224 -0.87 7.14 -28.73
N LEU A 225 -1.59 8.08 -28.13
CA LEU A 225 -1.87 9.41 -28.68
C LEU A 225 -0.78 10.41 -28.33
N SER A 226 -0.26 10.34 -27.11
CA SER A 226 0.80 11.23 -26.63
C SER A 226 1.52 10.67 -25.43
N ALA A 227 2.76 11.15 -25.21
CA ALA A 227 3.53 10.96 -24.00
C ALA A 227 4.16 12.26 -23.57
N LYS A 228 4.26 12.51 -22.25
CA LYS A 228 4.93 13.69 -21.69
C LYS A 228 5.53 13.42 -20.31
N LEU A 229 6.56 14.15 -19.98
CA LEU A 229 7.14 14.18 -18.63
C LEU A 229 6.23 14.96 -17.68
N LEU A 230 5.90 14.42 -16.51
CA LEU A 230 5.07 15.15 -15.55
C LEU A 230 5.81 16.32 -14.90
N ALA A 231 7.10 16.17 -14.62
CA ALA A 231 7.89 17.18 -13.92
C ALA A 231 8.08 18.46 -14.75
N THR A 232 8.22 18.34 -16.07
CA THR A 232 8.53 19.47 -16.97
C THR A 232 7.39 19.82 -17.90
N GLY A 233 6.43 18.91 -18.13
CA GLY A 233 5.39 19.03 -19.14
C GLY A 233 5.89 18.78 -20.58
N GLU A 234 7.18 18.48 -20.76
CA GLU A 234 7.78 18.24 -22.06
C GLU A 234 7.17 17.04 -22.77
N ARG A 235 6.80 17.23 -24.04
CA ARG A 235 6.24 16.17 -24.89
C ARG A 235 7.35 15.31 -25.48
N LEU A 236 7.12 14.01 -25.48
CA LEU A 236 8.00 13.01 -26.06
C LEU A 236 7.51 12.60 -27.46
N ILE A 237 8.44 12.18 -28.30
CA ILE A 237 8.13 11.59 -29.59
C ILE A 237 7.72 10.14 -29.37
N VAL A 238 6.53 9.77 -29.87
CA VAL A 238 5.98 8.41 -29.76
C VAL A 238 6.05 7.73 -31.11
N GLU A 239 6.72 6.58 -31.16
CA GLU A 239 6.68 5.66 -32.31
C GLU A 239 6.04 4.37 -31.83
N GLN A 240 5.06 3.82 -32.57
CA GLN A 240 4.41 2.58 -32.22
C GLN A 240 4.34 1.63 -33.42
N LYS A 241 4.72 0.36 -33.20
CA LYS A 241 4.56 -0.71 -34.16
C LYS A 241 3.95 -1.93 -33.47
N GLY A 242 2.72 -2.25 -33.83
CA GLY A 242 1.94 -3.26 -33.12
C GLY A 242 1.72 -2.84 -31.66
N ASP A 243 2.03 -3.72 -30.74
CA ASP A 243 1.92 -3.52 -29.29
C ASP A 243 3.18 -2.91 -28.65
N ARG A 244 4.23 -2.68 -29.43
CA ARG A 244 5.47 -2.08 -28.94
C ARG A 244 5.52 -0.59 -29.20
N VAL A 245 5.88 0.16 -28.18
CA VAL A 245 5.97 1.63 -28.18
C VAL A 245 7.40 2.05 -27.86
N TRP A 246 7.94 3.03 -28.61
CA TRP A 246 9.20 3.71 -28.33
C TRP A 246 8.91 5.15 -27.99
N LEU A 247 9.61 5.63 -26.94
CA LEU A 247 9.63 7.01 -26.52
C LEU A 247 11.00 7.57 -26.88
N ARG A 248 11.03 8.67 -27.61
CA ARG A 248 12.25 9.37 -28.03
C ARG A 248 12.22 10.83 -27.61
N GLY A 249 13.38 11.48 -27.63
CA GLY A 249 13.52 12.86 -27.19
C GLY A 249 13.43 13.03 -25.69
N MET A 250 13.70 11.97 -24.94
CA MET A 250 13.79 12.02 -23.49
C MET A 250 15.10 12.74 -23.10
N PRO A 251 15.15 13.47 -21.98
CA PRO A 251 16.41 14.00 -21.48
C PRO A 251 17.42 12.90 -21.17
N GLN A 252 18.71 13.18 -21.37
CA GLN A 252 19.78 12.21 -21.07
C GLN A 252 19.82 11.84 -19.59
N TYR A 253 19.49 12.78 -18.71
CA TYR A 253 19.44 12.58 -17.26
C TYR A 253 18.00 12.61 -16.75
N ALA A 254 17.74 11.88 -15.66
CA ALA A 254 16.43 11.84 -15.04
C ALA A 254 15.94 13.23 -14.63
N PRO A 255 14.72 13.64 -15.02
CA PRO A 255 14.13 14.93 -14.61
C PRO A 255 13.91 15.06 -13.11
N ASP A 256 13.69 13.94 -12.42
CA ASP A 256 13.59 13.87 -10.97
C ASP A 256 14.65 12.91 -10.41
N PRO A 257 15.38 13.31 -9.35
CA PRO A 257 16.48 12.50 -8.81
C PRO A 257 16.02 11.21 -8.14
N ASN A 258 14.75 11.13 -7.72
CA ASN A 258 14.20 9.96 -7.05
C ASN A 258 13.44 9.05 -8.04
N VAL A 259 12.35 9.58 -8.61
CA VAL A 259 11.50 8.85 -9.57
C VAL A 259 10.92 9.84 -10.58
N SER A 260 11.23 9.66 -11.85
CA SER A 260 10.65 10.42 -12.94
C SER A 260 9.39 9.75 -13.47
N VAL A 261 8.39 10.55 -13.84
CA VAL A 261 7.08 10.03 -14.28
C VAL A 261 6.75 10.51 -15.69
N ILE A 262 6.36 9.56 -16.55
CA ILE A 262 5.88 9.81 -17.90
C ILE A 262 4.39 9.51 -17.93
N GLU A 263 3.56 10.49 -18.29
CA GLU A 263 2.14 10.31 -18.58
C GLU A 263 1.96 9.87 -20.03
N ILE A 264 1.18 8.82 -20.24
CA ILE A 264 0.82 8.29 -21.54
C ILE A 264 -0.69 8.38 -21.71
N THR A 265 -1.13 9.04 -22.79
CA THR A 265 -2.53 9.05 -23.19
C THR A 265 -2.74 8.06 -24.33
N VAL A 266 -3.75 7.23 -24.22
CA VAL A 266 -4.11 6.24 -25.24
C VAL A 266 -5.50 6.52 -25.83
N GLU A 267 -5.78 5.91 -26.95
CA GLU A 267 -7.11 5.94 -27.57
C GLU A 267 -8.05 4.96 -26.85
N GLY A 268 -9.09 5.51 -26.22
CA GLY A 268 -10.06 4.74 -25.46
C GLY A 268 -9.50 4.22 -24.12
N GLU A 269 -10.17 3.24 -23.54
CA GLU A 269 -9.79 2.63 -22.28
C GLU A 269 -8.54 1.76 -22.43
N PRO A 270 -7.54 1.88 -21.54
CA PRO A 270 -6.34 1.05 -21.58
C PRO A 270 -6.64 -0.45 -21.51
N LYS A 271 -6.11 -1.22 -22.45
CA LYS A 271 -6.34 -2.65 -22.56
C LYS A 271 -5.09 -3.43 -22.95
N TRP A 272 -5.09 -4.72 -22.66
CA TRP A 272 -4.09 -5.67 -23.15
C TRP A 272 -4.20 -5.81 -24.69
N PRO A 273 -3.10 -6.10 -25.40
CA PRO A 273 -3.16 -6.49 -26.77
C PRO A 273 -3.95 -7.80 -26.92
N GLU A 274 -4.66 -7.95 -28.01
CA GLU A 274 -5.24 -9.26 -28.37
C GLU A 274 -4.10 -10.25 -28.61
N VAL A 275 -3.93 -11.20 -27.71
CA VAL A 275 -2.93 -12.27 -27.89
C VAL A 275 -3.47 -13.22 -28.94
N ARG A 276 -2.92 -13.15 -30.16
CA ARG A 276 -3.13 -14.18 -31.18
C ARG A 276 -2.04 -15.22 -30.99
N PHE A 277 -2.41 -16.36 -30.43
CA PHE A 277 -1.56 -17.55 -30.51
C PHE A 277 -1.58 -18.02 -31.96
N THR A 278 -0.50 -17.78 -32.70
CA THR A 278 -0.25 -18.34 -34.05
C THR A 278 0.54 -19.62 -33.92
#